data_537d0785c4d9d104f589b7180c58e17c
#
_entry.id   537d0785c4d9d104f589b7180c58e17c
#
_cell.length_a   1.000
_cell.length_b   1.000
_cell.length_c   1.000
_cell.angle_alpha   90.00
_cell.angle_beta   90.00
_cell.angle_gamma   90.00
#
_symmetry.space_group_name_H-M   'P 1'
#
loop_
_entity.id
_entity.type
_entity.pdbx_description
1 polymer ?
#
loop_
_entity_poly.entity_id
_entity_poly.type
_entity_poly.pdbx_seq_one_letter_code
_entity_poly.pdbx_strand_id
1 'polypeptide(L)'
;MFHRAILRSSRVARACASAMTSTSSVPARSLASDAIVMRDMEFFAKHGARRPERELGQKFTVNVELGVDCRRAGASDDLSHTVDYARAWEIVRDVVVGGKTRVTIEAVADDAARALLSEFSDVSACVVSVDKREVAIEGHLGSLGVRVRRSRDDVSS
;
A
#
# COMPACT_ATOMS: atom_id res chain seq x y z
N MET A 1 31.02 70.98 44.47
CA MET A 1 32.23 71.06 43.64
C MET A 1 32.15 69.92 42.65
N PHE A 2 31.84 70.26 41.44
CA PHE A 2 32.61 70.01 40.17
C PHE A 2 33.09 68.59 40.02
N HIS A 3 32.87 67.82 38.95
CA HIS A 3 32.85 68.02 37.52
C HIS A 3 32.27 66.76 36.85
N ARG A 4 31.31 66.88 35.97
CA ARG A 4 31.43 66.90 34.47
C ARG A 4 32.15 65.73 33.82
N ALA A 5 31.36 64.97 33.09
CA ALA A 5 31.35 64.78 31.67
C ALA A 5 32.21 63.53 31.22
N ILE A 6 31.87 62.77 30.32
CA ILE A 6 31.64 62.95 28.90
C ILE A 6 31.12 61.65 28.30
N LEU A 7 30.22 61.76 27.38
CA LEU A 7 29.81 60.74 26.41
C LEU A 7 30.95 60.06 25.70
N ARG A 8 30.85 58.77 25.43
CA ARG A 8 31.14 58.27 24.09
C ARG A 8 30.31 57.05 23.74
N SER A 9 29.52 57.28 22.74
CA SER A 9 28.88 56.37 21.85
C SER A 9 29.85 55.30 21.34
N SER A 10 29.48 54.06 21.40
CA SER A 10 29.95 53.08 20.41
C SER A 10 28.80 52.15 20.01
N ARG A 11 28.37 52.39 18.82
CA ARG A 11 27.49 51.48 18.08
C ARG A 11 28.21 50.14 18.00
N VAL A 12 27.61 49.13 18.55
CA VAL A 12 27.97 47.75 18.24
C VAL A 12 26.81 47.13 17.50
N ALA A 13 27.16 46.64 16.35
CA ALA A 13 26.33 46.16 15.29
C ALA A 13 25.31 45.14 15.72
N ARG A 14 24.11 45.29 15.20
CA ARG A 14 23.08 44.26 15.12
C ARG A 14 23.64 43.10 14.27
N ALA A 15 24.00 42.02 14.92
CA ALA A 15 24.07 40.73 14.24
C ALA A 15 22.65 40.18 14.16
N CYS A 16 22.04 40.30 13.00
CA CYS A 16 20.86 39.52 12.62
C CYS A 16 21.23 38.05 12.63
N ALA A 17 20.95 37.35 13.70
CA ALA A 17 20.85 35.92 13.68
C ALA A 17 19.54 35.56 12.97
N SER A 18 19.65 35.33 11.68
CA SER A 18 18.60 34.71 10.90
C SER A 18 18.47 33.27 11.39
N ALA A 19 17.54 33.06 12.32
CA ALA A 19 17.10 31.72 12.68
C ALA A 19 16.38 31.16 11.45
N MET A 20 17.09 30.35 10.67
CA MET A 20 16.49 29.44 9.71
C MET A 20 15.67 28.43 10.51
N THR A 21 14.39 28.70 10.68
CA THR A 21 13.39 27.70 11.01
C THR A 21 13.32 26.77 9.82
N SER A 22 14.10 25.69 9.85
CA SER A 22 13.85 24.53 9.02
C SER A 22 12.51 23.96 9.49
N THR A 23 11.43 24.42 8.87
CA THR A 23 10.17 23.68 8.89
C THR A 23 10.44 22.37 8.19
N SER A 24 10.78 21.36 8.97
CA SER A 24 10.64 19.98 8.60
C SER A 24 9.18 19.78 8.23
N SER A 25 8.86 19.92 6.94
CA SER A 25 7.59 19.51 6.41
C SER A 25 7.57 17.99 6.53
N VAL A 26 7.06 17.49 7.64
CA VAL A 26 6.54 16.13 7.70
C VAL A 26 5.61 16.04 6.50
N PRO A 27 5.87 15.13 5.53
CA PRO A 27 4.97 15.00 4.40
C PRO A 27 3.59 14.76 4.98
N ALA A 28 2.64 15.64 4.63
CA ALA A 28 1.25 15.46 5.01
C ALA A 28 0.92 14.01 4.64
N ARG A 29 0.69 13.18 5.66
CA ARG A 29 0.18 11.84 5.48
C ARG A 29 -1.09 12.07 4.68
N SER A 30 -1.04 11.78 3.39
CA SER A 30 -2.20 11.85 2.51
C SER A 30 -3.32 11.20 3.30
N LEU A 31 -4.37 11.97 3.62
CA LEU A 31 -5.58 11.40 4.21
C LEU A 31 -5.88 10.20 3.34
N ALA A 32 -5.82 9.00 3.93
CA ALA A 32 -5.99 7.78 3.18
C ALA A 32 -7.30 7.93 2.41
N SER A 33 -7.24 7.79 1.10
CA SER A 33 -8.46 7.70 0.30
C SER A 33 -9.30 6.56 0.86
N ASP A 34 -10.61 6.65 0.78
CA ASP A 34 -11.49 5.56 1.18
C ASP A 34 -11.05 4.28 0.47
N ALA A 35 -11.24 3.16 1.12
CA ALA A 35 -10.89 1.87 0.55
C ALA A 35 -11.85 0.77 1.00
N ILE A 36 -12.15 -0.13 0.08
CA ILE A 36 -12.72 -1.44 0.40
C ILE A 36 -11.58 -2.37 0.75
N VAL A 37 -11.70 -3.07 1.87
CA VAL A 37 -10.63 -3.91 2.40
C VAL A 37 -11.13 -5.33 2.58
N MET A 38 -10.45 -6.28 1.94
CA MET A 38 -10.67 -7.72 2.12
C MET A 38 -9.44 -8.32 2.78
N ARG A 39 -9.63 -9.01 3.91
CA ARG A 39 -8.55 -9.55 4.72
C ARG A 39 -8.66 -11.06 4.88
N ASP A 40 -7.50 -11.69 5.03
CA ASP A 40 -7.35 -13.09 5.40
C ASP A 40 -8.09 -14.07 4.47
N MET A 41 -8.10 -13.78 3.17
CA MET A 41 -8.61 -14.70 2.16
C MET A 41 -7.64 -15.87 2.03
N GLU A 42 -8.06 -17.07 2.41
CA GLU A 42 -7.22 -18.28 2.33
C GLU A 42 -7.48 -19.05 1.03
N PHE A 43 -6.42 -19.37 0.32
CA PHE A 43 -6.44 -20.17 -0.89
C PHE A 43 -5.39 -21.26 -0.84
N PHE A 44 -5.71 -22.44 -1.41
CA PHE A 44 -4.71 -23.47 -1.65
C PHE A 44 -4.29 -23.40 -3.13
N ALA A 45 -3.00 -23.18 -3.37
CA ALA A 45 -2.49 -22.96 -4.72
C ALA A 45 -1.07 -23.53 -4.92
N LYS A 46 -0.65 -23.60 -6.19
CA LYS A 46 0.59 -24.24 -6.60
C LYS A 46 1.59 -23.21 -7.14
N HIS A 47 2.04 -22.33 -6.25
CA HIS A 47 3.06 -21.32 -6.56
C HIS A 47 4.31 -21.54 -5.69
N GLY A 48 5.47 -21.14 -6.18
CA GLY A 48 6.70 -21.15 -5.40
C GLY A 48 7.96 -21.37 -6.24
N ALA A 49 9.10 -21.00 -5.66
CA ALA A 49 10.40 -21.12 -6.30
C ALA A 49 10.85 -22.57 -6.44
N ARG A 50 10.52 -23.41 -5.46
CA ARG A 50 10.91 -24.82 -5.44
C ARG A 50 9.88 -25.69 -6.18
N ARG A 51 10.36 -26.73 -6.87
CA ARG A 51 9.50 -27.66 -7.61
C ARG A 51 8.43 -28.32 -6.73
N PRO A 52 8.74 -28.83 -5.51
CA PRO A 52 7.72 -29.40 -4.63
C PRO A 52 6.58 -28.43 -4.27
N GLU A 53 6.85 -27.15 -4.09
CA GLU A 53 5.81 -26.14 -3.81
C GLU A 53 4.79 -26.04 -4.95
N ARG A 54 5.27 -26.18 -6.20
CA ARG A 54 4.42 -26.12 -7.39
C ARG A 54 3.71 -27.45 -7.71
N GLU A 55 4.23 -28.55 -7.22
CA GLU A 55 3.61 -29.90 -7.42
C GLU A 55 2.58 -30.19 -6.33
N LEU A 56 2.94 -29.99 -5.08
CA LEU A 56 2.10 -30.30 -3.92
C LEU A 56 1.12 -29.18 -3.61
N GLY A 57 1.54 -27.93 -3.78
CA GLY A 57 0.79 -26.74 -3.38
C GLY A 57 0.93 -26.44 -1.90
N GLN A 58 0.43 -25.27 -1.50
CA GLN A 58 0.41 -24.79 -0.11
C GLN A 58 -0.70 -23.76 0.08
N LYS A 59 -0.95 -23.38 1.35
CA LYS A 59 -1.88 -22.30 1.68
C LYS A 59 -1.23 -20.94 1.46
N PHE A 60 -2.00 -20.03 0.87
CA PHE A 60 -1.68 -18.62 0.75
C PHE A 60 -2.77 -17.81 1.44
N THR A 61 -2.37 -16.77 2.16
CA THR A 61 -3.28 -15.75 2.69
C THR A 61 -3.15 -14.52 1.81
N VAL A 62 -4.26 -14.02 1.30
CA VAL A 62 -4.29 -12.84 0.42
C VAL A 62 -5.10 -11.74 1.07
N ASN A 63 -4.56 -10.52 1.08
CA ASN A 63 -5.25 -9.33 1.51
C ASN A 63 -5.29 -8.32 0.36
N VAL A 64 -6.42 -7.62 0.23
CA VAL A 64 -6.64 -6.64 -0.83
C VAL A 64 -7.20 -5.35 -0.24
N GLU A 65 -6.66 -4.22 -0.68
CA GLU A 65 -7.21 -2.89 -0.42
C GLU A 65 -7.47 -2.21 -1.78
N LEU A 66 -8.74 -1.86 -2.04
CA LEU A 66 -9.18 -1.18 -3.26
C LEU A 66 -9.46 0.29 -2.93
N GLY A 67 -8.65 1.19 -3.43
CA GLY A 67 -8.82 2.64 -3.26
C GLY A 67 -9.99 3.14 -4.13
N VAL A 68 -11.08 3.50 -3.49
CA VAL A 68 -12.34 3.91 -4.12
C VAL A 68 -12.99 5.03 -3.32
N ASP A 69 -13.72 5.92 -3.98
CA ASP A 69 -14.50 6.96 -3.32
C ASP A 69 -15.82 6.37 -2.82
N CYS A 70 -15.95 6.20 -1.51
CA CYS A 70 -17.14 5.62 -0.89
C CYS A 70 -18.25 6.65 -0.59
N ARG A 71 -18.04 7.94 -0.87
CA ARG A 71 -19.02 9.00 -0.51
C ARG A 71 -20.37 8.82 -1.20
N ARG A 72 -20.35 8.43 -2.47
CA ARG A 72 -21.57 8.23 -3.24
C ARG A 72 -22.38 7.04 -2.71
N ALA A 73 -21.74 5.92 -2.51
CA ALA A 73 -22.38 4.74 -1.92
C ALA A 73 -22.90 5.00 -0.50
N GLY A 74 -22.10 5.68 0.34
CA GLY A 74 -22.48 6.04 1.70
C GLY A 74 -23.67 7.01 1.78
N ALA A 75 -23.90 7.85 0.75
CA ALA A 75 -25.01 8.77 0.70
C ALA A 75 -26.29 8.13 0.11
N SER A 76 -26.14 7.21 -0.85
CA SER A 76 -27.28 6.64 -1.60
C SER A 76 -27.74 5.28 -1.11
N ASP A 77 -26.90 4.57 -0.33
CA ASP A 77 -27.11 3.16 0.05
C ASP A 77 -27.42 2.25 -1.17
N ASP A 78 -26.69 2.49 -2.27
CA ASP A 78 -26.87 1.79 -3.56
C ASP A 78 -25.58 1.08 -3.96
N LEU A 79 -25.66 -0.25 -4.13
CA LEU A 79 -24.54 -1.11 -4.53
C LEU A 79 -23.96 -0.73 -5.90
N SER A 80 -24.73 -0.12 -6.79
CA SER A 80 -24.22 0.33 -8.09
C SER A 80 -23.19 1.46 -7.98
N HIS A 81 -23.04 2.06 -6.80
CA HIS A 81 -22.10 3.15 -6.51
C HIS A 81 -20.85 2.70 -5.77
N THR A 82 -20.58 1.40 -5.72
CA THR A 82 -19.42 0.84 -5.05
C THR A 82 -18.89 -0.38 -5.81
N VAL A 83 -17.77 -0.92 -5.33
CA VAL A 83 -17.19 -2.16 -5.87
C VAL A 83 -17.95 -3.37 -5.33
N ASP A 84 -18.35 -4.27 -6.21
CA ASP A 84 -18.81 -5.59 -5.82
C ASP A 84 -17.63 -6.42 -5.27
N TYR A 85 -17.53 -6.51 -3.96
CA TYR A 85 -16.46 -7.26 -3.29
C TYR A 85 -16.59 -8.78 -3.50
N ALA A 86 -17.78 -9.31 -3.80
CA ALA A 86 -17.94 -10.73 -4.15
C ALA A 86 -17.26 -11.02 -5.49
N ARG A 87 -17.45 -10.14 -6.47
CA ARG A 87 -16.76 -10.21 -7.75
C ARG A 87 -15.25 -10.01 -7.58
N ALA A 88 -14.80 -9.09 -6.72
CA ALA A 88 -13.40 -8.91 -6.42
C ALA A 88 -12.77 -10.17 -5.81
N TRP A 89 -13.48 -10.86 -4.91
CA TRP A 89 -13.03 -12.14 -4.35
C TRP A 89 -12.88 -13.23 -5.41
N GLU A 90 -13.83 -13.34 -6.33
CA GLU A 90 -13.77 -14.29 -7.45
C GLU A 90 -12.53 -14.06 -8.33
N ILE A 91 -12.23 -12.80 -8.66
CA ILE A 91 -11.06 -12.43 -9.45
C ILE A 91 -9.77 -12.88 -8.75
N VAL A 92 -9.66 -12.59 -7.45
CA VAL A 92 -8.49 -13.00 -6.66
C VAL A 92 -8.37 -14.53 -6.65
N ARG A 93 -9.47 -15.26 -6.40
CA ARG A 93 -9.51 -16.73 -6.44
C ARG A 93 -9.06 -17.24 -7.80
N ASP A 94 -9.59 -16.70 -8.89
CA ASP A 94 -9.31 -17.16 -10.23
C ASP A 94 -7.85 -16.93 -10.62
N VAL A 95 -7.24 -15.84 -10.17
CA VAL A 95 -5.81 -15.58 -10.36
C VAL A 95 -4.96 -16.52 -9.51
N VAL A 96 -5.29 -16.67 -8.22
CA VAL A 96 -4.46 -17.40 -7.26
C VAL A 96 -4.60 -18.92 -7.46
N VAL A 97 -5.80 -19.41 -7.71
CA VAL A 97 -6.08 -20.87 -7.79
C VAL A 97 -6.14 -21.34 -9.25
N GLY A 98 -6.86 -20.62 -10.09
CA GLY A 98 -7.12 -20.99 -11.49
C GLY A 98 -6.08 -20.49 -12.48
N GLY A 99 -5.25 -19.54 -12.07
CA GLY A 99 -4.26 -18.89 -12.92
C GLY A 99 -3.04 -19.74 -13.23
N LYS A 100 -2.11 -19.15 -13.98
CA LYS A 100 -0.82 -19.78 -14.28
C LYS A 100 0.01 -19.96 -13.01
N THR A 101 0.58 -21.15 -12.82
CA THR A 101 1.57 -21.38 -11.75
C THR A 101 2.73 -20.39 -11.85
N ARG A 102 2.98 -19.65 -10.77
CA ARG A 102 4.04 -18.66 -10.67
C ARG A 102 5.19 -19.15 -9.81
N VAL A 103 6.41 -18.76 -10.18
CA VAL A 103 7.63 -19.07 -9.42
C VAL A 103 7.74 -18.14 -8.19
N THR A 104 7.27 -16.91 -8.32
CA THR A 104 7.36 -15.89 -7.27
C THR A 104 5.97 -15.44 -6.81
N ILE A 105 5.85 -15.12 -5.54
CA ILE A 105 4.60 -14.58 -4.97
C ILE A 105 4.38 -13.12 -5.39
N GLU A 106 5.45 -12.42 -5.77
CA GLU A 106 5.38 -11.08 -6.36
C GLU A 106 4.58 -11.09 -7.67
N ALA A 107 4.80 -12.10 -8.51
CA ALA A 107 4.04 -12.23 -9.76
C ALA A 107 2.57 -12.57 -9.51
N VAL A 108 2.26 -13.37 -8.48
CA VAL A 108 0.87 -13.66 -8.07
C VAL A 108 0.17 -12.39 -7.62
N ALA A 109 0.83 -11.58 -6.77
CA ALA A 109 0.29 -10.35 -6.25
C ALA A 109 0.10 -9.29 -7.36
N ASP A 110 1.04 -9.20 -8.31
CA ASP A 110 0.95 -8.29 -9.46
C ASP A 110 -0.21 -8.67 -10.39
N ASP A 111 -0.33 -9.97 -10.73
CA ASP A 111 -1.43 -10.47 -11.55
C ASP A 111 -2.79 -10.15 -10.92
N ALA A 112 -2.95 -10.38 -9.61
CA ALA A 112 -4.18 -10.09 -8.91
C ALA A 112 -4.50 -8.59 -8.90
N ALA A 113 -3.50 -7.74 -8.64
CA ALA A 113 -3.69 -6.30 -8.64
C ALA A 113 -4.09 -5.77 -10.02
N ARG A 114 -3.45 -6.25 -11.09
CA ARG A 114 -3.78 -5.88 -12.48
C ARG A 114 -5.18 -6.35 -12.88
N ALA A 115 -5.56 -7.58 -12.53
CA ALA A 115 -6.89 -8.11 -12.82
C ALA A 115 -7.99 -7.28 -12.13
N LEU A 116 -7.80 -6.93 -10.85
CA LEU A 116 -8.74 -6.10 -10.10
C LEU A 116 -8.87 -4.68 -10.71
N LEU A 117 -7.74 -4.05 -11.06
CA LEU A 117 -7.75 -2.74 -11.71
C LEU A 117 -8.38 -2.79 -13.11
N SER A 118 -8.23 -3.88 -13.83
CA SER A 118 -8.84 -4.05 -15.16
C SER A 118 -10.37 -4.18 -15.07
N GLU A 119 -10.88 -4.89 -14.06
CA GLU A 119 -12.32 -5.11 -13.86
C GLU A 119 -13.03 -3.84 -13.36
N PHE A 120 -12.46 -3.17 -12.35
CA PHE A 120 -13.14 -2.08 -11.66
C PHE A 120 -12.62 -0.71 -12.10
N SER A 121 -13.37 -0.02 -12.96
CA SER A 121 -13.00 1.32 -13.48
C SER A 121 -12.87 2.38 -12.39
N ASP A 122 -13.63 2.26 -11.32
CA ASP A 122 -13.71 3.24 -10.23
C ASP A 122 -12.61 3.07 -9.17
N VAL A 123 -11.84 1.98 -9.25
CA VAL A 123 -10.68 1.75 -8.37
C VAL A 123 -9.48 2.53 -8.89
N SER A 124 -9.00 3.47 -8.10
CA SER A 124 -7.85 4.33 -8.44
C SER A 124 -6.51 3.64 -8.25
N ALA A 125 -6.41 2.81 -7.21
CA ALA A 125 -5.24 2.02 -6.88
C ALA A 125 -5.65 0.75 -6.14
N CYS A 126 -4.83 -0.29 -6.27
CA CYS A 126 -5.01 -1.55 -5.60
C CYS A 126 -3.73 -1.92 -4.84
N VAL A 127 -3.90 -2.38 -3.59
CA VAL A 127 -2.82 -2.97 -2.81
C VAL A 127 -3.16 -4.43 -2.59
N VAL A 128 -2.26 -5.33 -2.97
CA VAL A 128 -2.40 -6.77 -2.77
C VAL A 128 -1.23 -7.27 -1.94
N SER A 129 -1.52 -7.98 -0.85
CA SER A 129 -0.53 -8.72 -0.10
C SER A 129 -0.77 -10.21 -0.28
N VAL A 130 0.28 -10.97 -0.52
CA VAL A 130 0.26 -12.42 -0.63
C VAL A 130 1.26 -13.00 0.36
N ASP A 131 0.77 -13.77 1.30
CA ASP A 131 1.55 -14.37 2.39
C ASP A 131 1.52 -15.88 2.29
N LYS A 132 2.64 -16.53 2.58
CA LYS A 132 2.74 -17.97 2.78
C LYS A 132 3.27 -18.28 4.17
N ARG A 133 2.66 -19.24 4.84
CA ARG A 133 3.07 -19.67 6.19
C ARG A 133 4.10 -20.79 6.16
N GLU A 134 4.02 -21.64 5.16
CA GLU A 134 4.93 -22.77 4.98
C GLU A 134 6.10 -22.34 4.09
N VAL A 135 7.13 -21.79 4.72
CA VAL A 135 8.34 -21.33 4.01
C VAL A 135 9.45 -22.36 4.16
N ALA A 136 10.08 -22.67 3.03
CA ALA A 136 11.17 -23.66 2.97
C ALA A 136 12.53 -23.02 3.36
N ILE A 137 12.59 -22.47 4.58
CA ILE A 137 13.81 -21.93 5.21
C ILE A 137 14.04 -22.61 6.55
N GLU A 138 15.29 -22.64 7.00
CA GLU A 138 15.61 -23.12 8.35
C GLU A 138 15.32 -22.02 9.37
N GLY A 139 14.62 -22.39 10.47
CA GLY A 139 14.27 -21.47 11.53
C GLY A 139 12.77 -21.21 11.66
N HIS A 140 12.41 -20.43 12.68
CA HIS A 140 11.01 -20.09 12.96
C HIS A 140 10.64 -18.75 12.29
N LEU A 141 9.64 -18.81 11.40
CA LEU A 141 9.05 -17.65 10.74
C LEU A 141 7.52 -17.81 10.69
N GLY A 142 6.78 -16.83 11.20
CA GLY A 142 5.32 -16.90 11.24
C GLY A 142 4.68 -16.87 9.84
N SER A 143 5.18 -16.02 8.96
CA SER A 143 4.80 -15.95 7.56
C SER A 143 5.87 -15.20 6.75
N LEU A 144 5.91 -15.42 5.47
CA LEU A 144 6.66 -14.63 4.49
C LEU A 144 5.68 -14.15 3.45
N GLY A 145 5.72 -12.86 3.14
CA GLY A 145 4.83 -12.30 2.15
C GLY A 145 5.41 -11.14 1.38
N VAL A 146 4.68 -10.74 0.37
CA VAL A 146 4.92 -9.52 -0.39
C VAL A 146 3.70 -8.63 -0.31
N ARG A 147 3.92 -7.34 -0.45
CA ARG A 147 2.88 -6.34 -0.62
C ARG A 147 3.20 -5.49 -1.82
N VAL A 148 2.33 -5.51 -2.82
CA VAL A 148 2.45 -4.70 -4.03
C VAL A 148 1.35 -3.66 -4.06
N ARG A 149 1.67 -2.49 -4.62
CA ARG A 149 0.70 -1.45 -4.94
C ARG A 149 0.74 -1.19 -6.44
N ARG A 150 -0.43 -1.15 -7.07
CA ARG A 150 -0.59 -0.74 -8.47
C ARG A 150 -1.63 0.35 -8.56
N SER A 151 -1.43 1.24 -9.50
CA SER A 151 -2.36 2.29 -9.89
C SER A 151 -2.84 2.06 -11.33
N ARG A 152 -3.75 2.88 -11.81
CA ARG A 152 -4.20 2.81 -13.20
C ARG A 152 -3.07 3.02 -14.20
N ASP A 153 -2.12 3.88 -13.88
CA ASP A 153 -0.98 4.18 -14.76
C ASP A 153 -0.11 2.93 -14.98
N ASP A 154 -0.02 2.05 -13.97
CA ASP A 154 0.75 0.79 -14.04
C ASP A 154 0.09 -0.29 -14.91
N VAL A 155 -1.19 -0.13 -15.28
CA VAL A 155 -1.95 -1.12 -16.06
C VAL A 155 -2.10 -0.67 -17.51
N SER A 156 -2.00 0.63 -17.79
CA SER A 156 -2.15 1.22 -19.12
C SER A 156 -0.87 1.14 -19.96
N SER A 157 0.20 0.57 -19.42
CA SER A 157 1.51 0.36 -20.07
C SER A 157 1.66 -1.12 -20.50
#